data_1fdc3c6233a054fea4456cfc04febc3f
#
_entry.id   1fdc3c6233a054fea4456cfc04febc3f
#
_cell.length_a   1.000
_cell.length_b   1.000
_cell.length_c   1.000
_cell.angle_alpha   90.00
_cell.angle_beta   90.00
_cell.angle_gamma   90.00
#
_symmetry.space_group_name_H-M   'P 1'
#
loop_
_entity.id
_entity.type
_entity.pdbx_description
1 polymer ?
#
loop_
_entity_poly.entity_id
_entity_poly.type
_entity_poly.pdbx_seq_one_letter_code
_entity_poly.pdbx_strand_id
1 'polypeptide(L)'
;MLSERILQVQPSATLEITARARAMRAAGEDVCSFAAGEPDFDTPAFIREAVKTALDQGKTRYGPAAGELVLRRAIAEKFRQDNGLSYTPEQILVTNGCKQALYNLIQVMIQPGDEVLIPAPYWVSYPEMVRLAGGRPVVIPTERATGYKLTPEQLAEAVTPRSRLLILNSPNNPTGAVYQREELQSLAEAILRHDLWVISDEIYEKLVYDGAEHVSIAALGEEIYARTLVCNGFAKAYAMTGWRVGYGAGPSEIISAAATLQGHSTSNVCTFAQYGALAALEGPQAELERMRQVFAERRRLMGEALAQLPGLVLVPPAGAFYIWVDIRATGLNSVQFCQQVLEQYQVALVPGRAFGDDQHVRLSYATDHTTIAKGMARLAQYLGHLAPLSVGDGKR
;
A
#
# COMPACT_ATOMS: atom_id res chain seq x y z
N MET A 1 -27.98 -16.56 -7.76
CA MET A 1 -26.81 -17.47 -7.86
C MET A 1 -25.56 -16.62 -8.00
N LEU A 2 -24.57 -16.79 -7.15
CA LEU A 2 -23.30 -16.04 -7.23
C LEU A 2 -22.37 -16.72 -8.25
N SER A 3 -21.49 -15.94 -8.90
CA SER A 3 -20.47 -16.50 -9.77
C SER A 3 -19.37 -17.19 -8.95
N GLU A 4 -18.75 -18.25 -9.50
CA GLU A 4 -17.66 -18.97 -8.84
C GLU A 4 -16.48 -18.06 -8.47
N ARG A 5 -16.20 -17.06 -9.31
CA ARG A 5 -15.12 -16.10 -9.05
C ARG A 5 -15.30 -15.33 -7.75
N ILE A 6 -16.53 -14.86 -7.47
CA ILE A 6 -16.76 -14.06 -6.24
C ILE A 6 -16.74 -14.92 -4.98
N LEU A 7 -17.04 -16.22 -5.08
CA LEU A 7 -16.99 -17.15 -3.96
C LEU A 7 -15.55 -17.43 -3.48
N GLN A 8 -14.55 -17.14 -4.32
CA GLN A 8 -13.12 -17.30 -3.99
C GLN A 8 -12.52 -16.06 -3.33
N VAL A 9 -13.23 -14.93 -3.32
CA VAL A 9 -12.76 -13.64 -2.79
C VAL A 9 -13.12 -13.51 -1.32
N GLN A 10 -12.14 -13.16 -0.50
CA GLN A 10 -12.33 -12.95 0.93
C GLN A 10 -12.68 -11.50 1.24
N PRO A 11 -13.54 -11.23 2.23
CA PRO A 11 -13.76 -9.90 2.77
C PRO A 11 -12.45 -9.25 3.26
N SER A 12 -12.39 -7.93 3.23
CA SER A 12 -11.20 -7.21 3.66
C SER A 12 -11.15 -7.11 5.19
N ALA A 13 -10.27 -7.89 5.82
CA ALA A 13 -10.07 -7.86 7.27
C ALA A 13 -9.72 -6.47 7.82
N THR A 14 -9.01 -5.65 7.04
CA THR A 14 -8.69 -4.26 7.44
C THR A 14 -9.94 -3.38 7.51
N LEU A 15 -10.89 -3.55 6.59
CA LEU A 15 -12.16 -2.83 6.61
C LEU A 15 -13.07 -3.30 7.75
N GLU A 16 -13.10 -4.60 8.04
CA GLU A 16 -13.89 -5.16 9.14
C GLU A 16 -13.45 -4.63 10.50
N ILE A 17 -12.14 -4.63 10.78
CA ILE A 17 -11.61 -4.10 12.04
C ILE A 17 -11.83 -2.59 12.14
N THR A 18 -11.65 -1.86 11.06
CA THR A 18 -11.92 -0.42 11.04
C THR A 18 -13.40 -0.13 11.30
N ALA A 19 -14.32 -0.91 10.71
CA ALA A 19 -15.74 -0.77 10.94
C ALA A 19 -16.10 -1.11 12.39
N ARG A 20 -15.52 -2.17 12.96
CA ARG A 20 -15.74 -2.57 14.38
C ARG A 20 -15.25 -1.47 15.34
N ALA A 21 -14.03 -0.97 15.15
CA ALA A 21 -13.50 0.12 15.97
C ALA A 21 -14.35 1.40 15.88
N ARG A 22 -14.89 1.70 14.70
CA ARG A 22 -15.82 2.82 14.51
C ARG A 22 -17.15 2.61 15.22
N ALA A 23 -17.71 1.39 15.15
CA ALA A 23 -18.95 1.06 15.85
C ALA A 23 -18.80 1.16 17.37
N MET A 24 -17.68 0.67 17.95
CA MET A 24 -17.38 0.80 19.37
C MET A 24 -17.27 2.28 19.80
N ARG A 25 -16.58 3.11 19.02
CA ARG A 25 -16.51 4.57 19.28
C ARG A 25 -17.90 5.22 19.22
N ALA A 26 -18.74 4.84 18.27
CA ALA A 26 -20.10 5.36 18.16
C ALA A 26 -20.99 4.92 19.34
N ALA A 27 -20.68 3.80 19.99
CA ALA A 27 -21.29 3.34 21.23
C ALA A 27 -20.73 4.02 22.50
N GLY A 28 -19.79 4.97 22.35
CA GLY A 28 -19.19 5.72 23.45
C GLY A 28 -17.93 5.08 24.05
N GLU A 29 -17.40 4.02 23.45
CA GLU A 29 -16.17 3.41 23.90
C GLU A 29 -14.94 4.21 23.47
N ASP A 30 -13.97 4.33 24.35
CA ASP A 30 -12.72 5.05 24.13
C ASP A 30 -11.68 4.15 23.42
N VAL A 31 -11.83 3.96 22.11
CA VAL A 31 -10.97 3.07 21.31
C VAL A 31 -9.80 3.80 20.70
N CYS A 32 -8.57 3.35 20.97
CA CYS A 32 -7.36 3.73 20.26
C CYS A 32 -7.24 2.87 18.99
N SER A 33 -7.43 3.47 17.80
CA SER A 33 -7.39 2.70 16.55
C SER A 33 -6.10 2.95 15.77
N PHE A 34 -5.33 1.89 15.57
CA PHE A 34 -4.16 1.82 14.70
C PHE A 34 -4.44 0.98 13.45
N ALA A 35 -5.72 0.77 13.13
CA ALA A 35 -6.13 -0.04 11.98
C ALA A 35 -6.25 0.77 10.67
N ALA A 36 -6.34 2.11 10.75
CA ALA A 36 -6.59 2.96 9.60
C ALA A 36 -5.47 2.88 8.53
N GLY A 37 -5.88 2.78 7.28
CA GLY A 37 -4.98 2.81 6.13
C GLY A 37 -5.04 4.15 5.38
N GLU A 38 -5.28 5.26 6.08
CA GLU A 38 -5.41 6.60 5.49
C GLU A 38 -4.78 7.67 6.40
N PRO A 39 -4.22 8.75 5.80
CA PRO A 39 -3.79 9.91 6.56
C PRO A 39 -4.93 10.51 7.38
N ASP A 40 -4.63 11.01 8.57
CA ASP A 40 -5.56 11.73 9.45
C ASP A 40 -5.56 13.24 9.22
N PHE A 41 -4.94 13.69 8.14
CA PHE A 41 -4.92 15.08 7.71
C PHE A 41 -6.08 15.38 6.75
N ASP A 42 -6.52 16.61 6.77
CA ASP A 42 -7.36 17.14 5.69
C ASP A 42 -6.55 17.31 4.40
N THR A 43 -7.21 17.13 3.27
CA THR A 43 -6.64 17.52 1.97
C THR A 43 -6.23 18.99 1.99
N PRO A 44 -5.01 19.37 1.54
CA PRO A 44 -4.53 20.75 1.54
C PRO A 44 -5.53 21.74 0.93
N ALA A 45 -5.62 22.93 1.52
CA ALA A 45 -6.63 23.93 1.16
C ALA A 45 -6.59 24.31 -0.32
N PHE A 46 -5.39 24.51 -0.89
CA PHE A 46 -5.24 24.91 -2.29
C PHE A 46 -5.82 23.85 -3.26
N ILE A 47 -5.74 22.57 -2.93
CA ILE A 47 -6.35 21.48 -3.71
C ILE A 47 -7.88 21.58 -3.65
N ARG A 48 -8.43 21.80 -2.45
CA ARG A 48 -9.87 21.95 -2.24
C ARG A 48 -10.43 23.16 -3.00
N GLU A 49 -9.71 24.28 -2.98
CA GLU A 49 -10.11 25.51 -3.71
C GLU A 49 -10.05 25.30 -5.23
N ALA A 50 -9.06 24.58 -5.75
CA ALA A 50 -9.00 24.25 -7.17
C ALA A 50 -10.22 23.44 -7.64
N VAL A 51 -10.74 22.55 -6.78
CA VAL A 51 -11.95 21.79 -7.11
C VAL A 51 -13.20 22.64 -7.06
N LYS A 52 -13.34 23.56 -6.10
CA LYS A 52 -14.45 24.52 -6.08
C LYS A 52 -14.46 25.34 -7.38
N THR A 53 -13.29 25.84 -7.79
CA THR A 53 -13.12 26.56 -9.07
C THR A 53 -13.52 25.69 -10.27
N ALA A 54 -13.12 24.43 -10.29
CA ALA A 54 -13.49 23.51 -11.36
C ALA A 54 -15.00 23.27 -11.44
N LEU A 55 -15.67 23.15 -10.28
CA LEU A 55 -17.13 23.05 -10.20
C LEU A 55 -17.82 24.32 -10.75
N ASP A 56 -17.37 25.52 -10.34
CA ASP A 56 -17.89 26.80 -10.80
C ASP A 56 -17.69 26.98 -12.32
N GLN A 57 -16.61 26.40 -12.88
CA GLN A 57 -16.34 26.36 -14.31
C GLN A 57 -17.12 25.28 -15.07
N GLY A 58 -18.00 24.54 -14.40
CA GLY A 58 -18.83 23.50 -15.04
C GLY A 58 -18.07 22.23 -15.45
N LYS A 59 -16.94 21.88 -14.78
CA LYS A 59 -16.18 20.65 -15.00
C LYS A 59 -16.91 19.42 -14.41
N THR A 60 -18.16 19.22 -14.83
CA THR A 60 -19.09 18.21 -14.25
C THR A 60 -19.59 17.19 -15.27
N ARG A 61 -19.04 17.22 -16.49
CA ARG A 61 -19.44 16.32 -17.58
C ARG A 61 -18.44 15.20 -17.77
N TYR A 62 -18.81 14.20 -18.57
CA TYR A 62 -17.92 13.12 -18.96
C TYR A 62 -16.66 13.66 -19.63
N GLY A 63 -15.53 13.10 -19.26
CA GLY A 63 -14.24 13.30 -19.90
C GLY A 63 -13.72 12.03 -20.59
N PRO A 64 -12.51 12.05 -21.11
CA PRO A 64 -11.87 10.86 -21.69
C PRO A 64 -11.73 9.73 -20.67
N ALA A 65 -11.99 8.49 -21.05
CA ALA A 65 -11.86 7.33 -20.17
C ALA A 65 -10.45 7.21 -19.57
N ALA A 66 -9.40 7.55 -20.33
CA ALA A 66 -8.01 7.56 -19.83
C ALA A 66 -7.69 8.72 -18.90
N GLY A 67 -8.61 9.65 -18.67
CA GLY A 67 -8.41 10.86 -17.85
C GLY A 67 -8.10 12.11 -18.68
N GLU A 68 -8.26 13.28 -18.04
CA GLU A 68 -8.02 14.58 -18.64
C GLU A 68 -6.57 14.70 -19.15
N LEU A 69 -6.39 15.20 -20.36
CA LEU A 69 -5.07 15.31 -20.99
C LEU A 69 -4.12 16.19 -20.17
N VAL A 70 -4.64 17.27 -19.57
CA VAL A 70 -3.86 18.17 -18.73
C VAL A 70 -3.30 17.44 -17.51
N LEU A 71 -4.09 16.58 -16.87
CA LEU A 71 -3.63 15.78 -15.74
C LEU A 71 -2.61 14.71 -16.18
N ARG A 72 -2.84 14.02 -17.29
CA ARG A 72 -1.88 13.03 -17.82
C ARG A 72 -0.53 13.65 -18.16
N ARG A 73 -0.51 14.87 -18.72
CA ARG A 73 0.73 15.65 -18.94
C ARG A 73 1.43 16.01 -17.63
N ALA A 74 0.70 16.45 -16.62
CA ALA A 74 1.25 16.77 -15.30
C ALA A 74 1.82 15.52 -14.61
N ILE A 75 1.16 14.36 -14.74
CA ILE A 75 1.67 13.06 -14.24
C ILE A 75 2.95 12.65 -14.99
N ALA A 76 3.02 12.84 -16.32
CA ALA A 76 4.24 12.57 -17.09
C ALA A 76 5.41 13.44 -16.62
N GLU A 77 5.15 14.72 -16.37
CA GLU A 77 6.16 15.66 -15.86
C GLU A 77 6.59 15.28 -14.43
N LYS A 78 5.66 14.87 -13.55
CA LYS A 78 5.98 14.33 -12.23
C LYS A 78 6.91 13.12 -12.32
N PHE A 79 6.63 12.16 -13.21
CA PHE A 79 7.49 11.00 -13.39
C PHE A 79 8.90 11.39 -13.85
N ARG A 80 9.01 12.37 -14.73
CA ARG A 80 10.30 12.89 -15.19
C ARG A 80 11.09 13.55 -14.06
N GLN A 81 10.45 14.37 -13.25
CA GLN A 81 11.10 15.12 -12.18
C GLN A 81 11.44 14.26 -10.96
N ASP A 82 10.49 13.44 -10.50
CA ASP A 82 10.60 12.70 -9.24
C ASP A 82 11.29 11.33 -9.41
N ASN A 83 11.07 10.67 -10.56
CA ASN A 83 11.46 9.27 -10.75
C ASN A 83 12.48 9.07 -11.89
N GLY A 84 12.79 10.11 -12.69
CA GLY A 84 13.66 9.99 -13.85
C GLY A 84 13.06 9.16 -14.99
N LEU A 85 11.73 9.02 -15.05
CA LEU A 85 10.99 8.21 -16.00
C LEU A 85 10.34 9.09 -17.08
N SER A 86 10.51 8.74 -18.35
CA SER A 86 9.96 9.49 -19.48
C SER A 86 8.75 8.78 -20.08
N TYR A 87 7.57 9.06 -19.55
CA TYR A 87 6.29 8.60 -20.12
C TYR A 87 5.65 9.68 -20.97
N THR A 88 4.97 9.28 -22.07
CA THR A 88 4.06 10.16 -22.79
C THR A 88 2.65 10.11 -22.16
N PRO A 89 1.78 11.10 -22.42
CA PRO A 89 0.40 11.04 -21.92
C PRO A 89 -0.38 9.80 -22.34
N GLU A 90 -0.05 9.18 -23.48
CA GLU A 90 -0.66 7.95 -23.98
C GLU A 90 -0.25 6.71 -23.18
N GLN A 91 0.83 6.81 -22.44
CA GLN A 91 1.33 5.77 -21.55
C GLN A 91 0.79 5.92 -20.11
N ILE A 92 -0.19 6.79 -19.88
CA ILE A 92 -0.75 7.09 -18.57
C ILE A 92 -2.27 6.93 -18.57
N LEU A 93 -2.78 6.17 -17.62
CA LEU A 93 -4.21 5.97 -17.33
C LEU A 93 -4.55 6.55 -15.96
N VAL A 94 -5.42 7.55 -15.90
CA VAL A 94 -6.00 8.05 -14.65
C VAL A 94 -7.14 7.13 -14.22
N THR A 95 -7.16 6.73 -12.93
CA THR A 95 -8.05 5.72 -12.38
C THR A 95 -8.72 6.17 -11.08
N ASN A 96 -9.80 5.47 -10.66
CA ASN A 96 -10.47 5.74 -9.37
C ASN A 96 -9.62 5.25 -8.17
N GLY A 97 -8.49 5.94 -7.95
CA GLY A 97 -7.43 5.61 -7.01
C GLY A 97 -6.48 4.55 -7.58
N CYS A 98 -5.29 4.44 -6.97
CA CYS A 98 -4.27 3.45 -7.31
C CYS A 98 -4.83 2.00 -7.31
N LYS A 99 -5.77 1.69 -6.42
CA LYS A 99 -6.43 0.38 -6.37
C LYS A 99 -7.04 -0.02 -7.72
N GLN A 100 -7.69 0.92 -8.44
CA GLN A 100 -8.28 0.61 -9.74
C GLN A 100 -7.20 0.49 -10.82
N ALA A 101 -6.09 1.22 -10.74
CA ALA A 101 -4.95 1.02 -11.64
C ALA A 101 -4.44 -0.42 -11.54
N LEU A 102 -4.16 -0.89 -10.33
CA LEU A 102 -3.76 -2.27 -10.04
C LEU A 102 -4.77 -3.28 -10.58
N TYR A 103 -6.06 -3.07 -10.26
CA TYR A 103 -7.12 -3.96 -10.73
C TYR A 103 -7.19 -4.03 -12.25
N ASN A 104 -7.23 -2.89 -12.93
CA ASN A 104 -7.33 -2.84 -14.39
C ASN A 104 -6.12 -3.51 -15.06
N LEU A 105 -4.90 -3.25 -14.57
CA LEU A 105 -3.69 -3.83 -15.13
C LEU A 105 -3.64 -5.35 -14.92
N ILE A 106 -4.00 -5.85 -13.74
CA ILE A 106 -4.09 -7.29 -13.49
C ILE A 106 -5.14 -7.93 -14.40
N GLN A 107 -6.32 -7.29 -14.59
CA GLN A 107 -7.39 -7.83 -15.45
C GLN A 107 -6.98 -7.94 -16.93
N VAL A 108 -6.13 -7.03 -17.43
CA VAL A 108 -5.70 -7.06 -18.84
C VAL A 108 -4.45 -7.90 -19.08
N MET A 109 -3.68 -8.20 -18.01
CA MET A 109 -2.42 -8.94 -18.11
C MET A 109 -2.56 -10.43 -17.79
N ILE A 110 -3.57 -10.82 -16.99
CA ILE A 110 -3.68 -12.15 -16.39
C ILE A 110 -4.90 -12.88 -16.94
N GLN A 111 -4.69 -14.13 -17.29
CA GLN A 111 -5.72 -15.07 -17.74
C GLN A 111 -5.71 -16.35 -16.87
N PRO A 112 -6.75 -17.21 -17.00
CA PRO A 112 -6.80 -18.46 -16.27
C PRO A 112 -5.57 -19.34 -16.53
N GLY A 113 -4.92 -19.78 -15.44
CA GLY A 113 -3.69 -20.57 -15.46
C GLY A 113 -2.41 -19.78 -15.25
N ASP A 114 -2.41 -18.46 -15.44
CA ASP A 114 -1.27 -17.61 -15.13
C ASP A 114 -1.02 -17.51 -13.63
N GLU A 115 0.22 -17.41 -13.24
CA GLU A 115 0.67 -17.21 -11.88
C GLU A 115 1.19 -15.79 -11.67
N VAL A 116 0.75 -15.20 -10.56
CA VAL A 116 1.23 -13.89 -10.11
C VAL A 116 1.99 -14.04 -8.81
N LEU A 117 3.27 -13.67 -8.83
CA LEU A 117 4.18 -13.73 -7.69
C LEU A 117 3.93 -12.55 -6.77
N ILE A 118 3.72 -12.81 -5.48
CA ILE A 118 3.36 -11.79 -4.48
C ILE A 118 4.24 -12.01 -3.24
N PRO A 119 5.26 -11.16 -3.02
CA PRO A 119 6.06 -11.20 -1.79
C PRO A 119 5.17 -10.92 -0.57
N ALA A 120 5.25 -11.77 0.45
CA ALA A 120 4.57 -11.57 1.73
C ALA A 120 5.57 -11.06 2.78
N PRO A 121 5.18 -10.10 3.65
CA PRO A 121 3.83 -9.54 3.80
C PRO A 121 3.42 -8.62 2.64
N TYR A 122 2.16 -8.73 2.21
CA TYR A 122 1.59 -8.02 1.06
C TYR A 122 0.33 -7.24 1.44
N TRP A 123 -0.06 -6.25 0.63
CA TRP A 123 -1.35 -5.60 0.80
C TRP A 123 -2.50 -6.54 0.44
N VAL A 124 -3.47 -6.63 1.35
CA VAL A 124 -4.58 -7.61 1.37
C VAL A 124 -5.35 -7.77 0.05
N SER A 125 -5.34 -6.77 -0.82
CA SER A 125 -6.11 -6.82 -2.06
C SER A 125 -5.39 -7.48 -3.23
N TYR A 126 -4.08 -7.68 -3.19
CA TYR A 126 -3.34 -8.25 -4.33
C TYR A 126 -3.80 -9.67 -4.68
N PRO A 127 -3.85 -10.63 -3.74
CA PRO A 127 -4.31 -11.98 -4.06
C PRO A 127 -5.74 -12.00 -4.59
N GLU A 128 -6.61 -11.15 -4.05
CA GLU A 128 -8.02 -11.09 -4.43
C GLU A 128 -8.19 -10.55 -5.86
N MET A 129 -7.42 -9.54 -6.25
CA MET A 129 -7.41 -9.03 -7.63
C MET A 129 -6.95 -10.08 -8.63
N VAL A 130 -5.93 -10.87 -8.27
CA VAL A 130 -5.42 -11.98 -9.09
C VAL A 130 -6.49 -13.07 -9.26
N ARG A 131 -7.18 -13.47 -8.19
CA ARG A 131 -8.28 -14.43 -8.25
C ARG A 131 -9.44 -13.92 -9.11
N LEU A 132 -9.78 -12.64 -9.01
CA LEU A 132 -10.81 -12.02 -9.84
C LEU A 132 -10.46 -12.02 -11.33
N ALA A 133 -9.17 -11.96 -11.68
CA ALA A 133 -8.71 -12.11 -13.05
C ALA A 133 -8.65 -13.59 -13.53
N GLY A 134 -8.90 -14.55 -12.64
CA GLY A 134 -8.77 -15.98 -12.92
C GLY A 134 -7.35 -16.54 -12.77
N GLY A 135 -6.40 -15.70 -12.37
CA GLY A 135 -5.01 -16.10 -12.11
C GLY A 135 -4.83 -16.79 -10.75
N ARG A 136 -3.67 -17.37 -10.54
CA ARG A 136 -3.24 -18.00 -9.29
C ARG A 136 -2.24 -17.11 -8.56
N PRO A 137 -2.56 -16.59 -7.37
CA PRO A 137 -1.56 -15.90 -6.56
C PRO A 137 -0.55 -16.93 -5.99
N VAL A 138 0.74 -16.66 -6.19
CA VAL A 138 1.86 -17.42 -5.63
C VAL A 138 2.54 -16.54 -4.60
N VAL A 139 2.33 -16.86 -3.33
CA VAL A 139 2.88 -16.10 -2.21
C VAL A 139 4.31 -16.52 -1.95
N ILE A 140 5.23 -15.55 -1.90
CA ILE A 140 6.64 -15.77 -1.58
C ILE A 140 6.89 -15.21 -0.18
N PRO A 141 7.11 -16.04 0.84
CA PRO A 141 7.43 -15.56 2.19
C PRO A 141 8.74 -14.78 2.19
N THR A 142 8.76 -13.63 2.87
CA THR A 142 9.97 -12.89 3.16
C THR A 142 10.21 -12.83 4.67
N GLU A 143 11.42 -12.53 5.07
CA GLU A 143 11.84 -12.65 6.46
C GLU A 143 12.36 -11.32 7.03
N ARG A 144 12.37 -11.24 8.35
CA ARG A 144 12.97 -10.11 9.08
C ARG A 144 14.44 -9.91 8.73
N ALA A 145 15.18 -10.99 8.50
CA ALA A 145 16.60 -10.95 8.14
C ALA A 145 16.87 -10.16 6.85
N THR A 146 15.92 -10.19 5.88
CA THR A 146 15.96 -9.40 4.64
C THR A 146 15.20 -8.09 4.74
N GLY A 147 14.76 -7.68 5.95
CA GLY A 147 13.91 -6.52 6.15
C GLY A 147 12.52 -6.67 5.50
N TYR A 148 12.01 -7.88 5.39
CA TYR A 148 10.77 -8.24 4.70
C TYR A 148 10.77 -7.84 3.20
N LYS A 149 11.92 -7.93 2.55
CA LYS A 149 12.11 -7.67 1.13
C LYS A 149 12.41 -8.97 0.39
N LEU A 150 11.84 -9.11 -0.82
CA LEU A 150 12.11 -10.23 -1.71
C LEU A 150 13.56 -10.18 -2.20
N THR A 151 14.24 -11.32 -2.21
CA THR A 151 15.58 -11.45 -2.80
C THR A 151 15.51 -12.11 -4.19
N PRO A 152 16.55 -11.92 -5.04
CA PRO A 152 16.63 -12.60 -6.33
C PRO A 152 16.56 -14.14 -6.24
N GLU A 153 17.13 -14.72 -5.17
CA GLU A 153 17.13 -16.16 -4.93
C GLU A 153 15.72 -16.67 -4.63
N GLN A 154 15.01 -16.00 -3.72
CA GLN A 154 13.62 -16.34 -3.39
C GLN A 154 12.71 -16.19 -4.62
N LEU A 155 12.94 -15.18 -5.48
CA LEU A 155 12.21 -15.02 -6.74
C LEU A 155 12.47 -16.22 -7.65
N ALA A 156 13.75 -16.58 -7.88
CA ALA A 156 14.14 -17.67 -8.75
C ALA A 156 13.56 -19.02 -8.32
N GLU A 157 13.49 -19.29 -7.00
CA GLU A 157 12.91 -20.50 -6.44
C GLU A 157 11.38 -20.58 -6.64
N ALA A 158 10.70 -19.42 -6.68
CA ALA A 158 9.25 -19.36 -6.80
C ALA A 158 8.75 -19.38 -8.26
N VAL A 159 9.61 -19.06 -9.23
CA VAL A 159 9.23 -19.00 -10.65
C VAL A 159 8.91 -20.37 -11.22
N THR A 160 7.83 -20.46 -11.97
CA THR A 160 7.44 -21.62 -12.78
C THR A 160 7.20 -21.20 -14.24
N PRO A 161 7.05 -22.14 -15.17
CA PRO A 161 6.66 -21.79 -16.55
C PRO A 161 5.33 -21.05 -16.71
N ARG A 162 4.51 -20.98 -15.66
CA ARG A 162 3.26 -20.24 -15.62
C ARG A 162 3.38 -18.85 -14.98
N SER A 163 4.52 -18.56 -14.37
CA SER A 163 4.75 -17.26 -13.73
C SER A 163 4.77 -16.16 -14.80
N ARG A 164 3.89 -15.18 -14.65
CA ARG A 164 3.67 -14.11 -15.62
C ARG A 164 4.05 -12.74 -15.08
N LEU A 165 3.73 -12.48 -13.82
CA LEU A 165 3.74 -11.16 -13.21
C LEU A 165 4.29 -11.21 -11.78
N LEU A 166 5.11 -10.25 -11.41
CA LEU A 166 5.48 -9.94 -10.03
C LEU A 166 4.77 -8.66 -9.59
N ILE A 167 4.16 -8.65 -8.41
CA ILE A 167 3.67 -7.43 -7.76
C ILE A 167 4.71 -7.00 -6.73
N LEU A 168 5.29 -5.82 -6.94
CA LEU A 168 6.26 -5.21 -6.05
C LEU A 168 5.64 -3.96 -5.41
N ASN A 169 5.74 -3.80 -4.08
CA ASN A 169 5.24 -2.63 -3.37
C ASN A 169 6.35 -2.00 -2.52
N SER A 170 6.76 -0.79 -2.89
CA SER A 170 7.79 -0.02 -2.19
C SER A 170 7.48 1.48 -2.26
N PRO A 171 7.40 2.17 -1.11
CA PRO A 171 7.38 1.65 0.27
C PRO A 171 6.23 0.69 0.54
N ASN A 172 6.47 -0.32 1.39
CA ASN A 172 5.55 -1.46 1.54
C ASN A 172 4.44 -1.21 2.58
N ASN A 173 3.26 -1.69 2.29
CA ASN A 173 2.19 -1.93 3.27
C ASN A 173 2.04 -3.47 3.41
N PRO A 174 2.36 -4.09 4.58
CA PRO A 174 2.27 -3.50 5.93
C PRO A 174 3.61 -3.13 6.59
N THR A 175 4.77 -3.46 6.01
CA THR A 175 6.04 -3.47 6.75
C THR A 175 6.72 -2.11 6.86
N GLY A 176 6.40 -1.17 5.96
CA GLY A 176 7.13 0.08 5.80
C GLY A 176 8.54 -0.10 5.21
N ALA A 177 8.85 -1.28 4.69
CA ALA A 177 10.12 -1.54 4.02
C ALA A 177 10.25 -0.72 2.74
N VAL A 178 11.47 -0.24 2.49
CA VAL A 178 11.84 0.49 1.27
C VAL A 178 13.02 -0.22 0.65
N TYR A 179 12.90 -0.60 -0.62
CA TYR A 179 14.01 -1.20 -1.35
C TYR A 179 15.05 -0.14 -1.69
N GLN A 180 16.32 -0.50 -1.52
CA GLN A 180 17.45 0.31 -1.97
C GLN A 180 17.73 0.06 -3.46
N ARG A 181 18.46 0.96 -4.10
CA ARG A 181 18.78 0.89 -5.53
C ARG A 181 19.46 -0.43 -5.91
N GLU A 182 20.44 -0.85 -5.12
CA GLU A 182 21.23 -2.07 -5.37
C GLU A 182 20.37 -3.34 -5.24
N GLU A 183 19.44 -3.36 -4.27
CA GLU A 183 18.49 -4.46 -4.09
C GLU A 183 17.54 -4.56 -5.29
N LEU A 184 17.00 -3.41 -5.74
CA LEU A 184 16.14 -3.37 -6.92
C LEU A 184 16.88 -3.74 -8.20
N GLN A 185 18.15 -3.38 -8.33
CA GLN A 185 18.97 -3.71 -9.50
C GLN A 185 19.17 -5.22 -9.62
N SER A 186 19.56 -5.87 -8.52
CA SER A 186 19.70 -7.32 -8.47
C SER A 186 18.36 -8.04 -8.74
N LEU A 187 17.27 -7.49 -8.23
CA LEU A 187 15.92 -8.02 -8.47
C LEU A 187 15.48 -7.83 -9.93
N ALA A 188 15.79 -6.67 -10.56
CA ALA A 188 15.48 -6.39 -11.96
C ALA A 188 16.19 -7.37 -12.90
N GLU A 189 17.46 -7.69 -12.63
CA GLU A 189 18.21 -8.71 -13.38
C GLU A 189 17.54 -10.10 -13.29
N ALA A 190 17.07 -10.48 -12.10
CA ALA A 190 16.36 -11.74 -11.92
C ALA A 190 15.00 -11.75 -12.65
N ILE A 191 14.25 -10.66 -12.58
CA ILE A 191 12.98 -10.47 -13.29
C ILE A 191 13.15 -10.63 -14.80
N LEU A 192 14.15 -9.96 -15.37
CA LEU A 192 14.45 -10.03 -16.80
C LEU A 192 14.91 -11.44 -17.23
N ARG A 193 15.75 -12.10 -16.42
CA ARG A 193 16.20 -13.46 -16.67
C ARG A 193 15.07 -14.48 -16.75
N HIS A 194 14.00 -14.24 -15.98
CA HIS A 194 12.83 -15.11 -15.91
C HIS A 194 11.65 -14.63 -16.79
N ASP A 195 11.86 -13.63 -17.64
CA ASP A 195 10.86 -13.08 -18.58
C ASP A 195 9.56 -12.62 -17.90
N LEU A 196 9.65 -12.08 -16.68
CA LEU A 196 8.51 -11.61 -15.90
C LEU A 196 8.14 -10.16 -16.22
N TRP A 197 6.86 -9.84 -16.07
CA TRP A 197 6.36 -8.48 -15.95
C TRP A 197 6.35 -8.03 -14.49
N VAL A 198 6.36 -6.71 -14.27
CA VAL A 198 6.27 -6.12 -12.94
C VAL A 198 5.11 -5.13 -12.87
N ILE A 199 4.28 -5.25 -11.84
CA ILE A 199 3.47 -4.14 -11.35
C ILE A 199 4.17 -3.58 -10.12
N SER A 200 4.65 -2.32 -10.22
CA SER A 200 5.27 -1.58 -9.12
C SER A 200 4.25 -0.66 -8.48
N ASP A 201 3.77 -1.02 -7.29
CA ASP A 201 2.87 -0.17 -6.49
C ASP A 201 3.70 0.79 -5.64
N GLU A 202 3.72 2.06 -6.06
CA GLU A 202 4.56 3.12 -5.50
C GLU A 202 3.73 4.18 -4.75
N ILE A 203 2.52 3.83 -4.29
CA ILE A 203 1.55 4.77 -3.69
C ILE A 203 2.10 5.53 -2.46
N TYR A 204 3.14 5.01 -1.82
CA TYR A 204 3.80 5.62 -0.66
C TYR A 204 5.12 6.31 -0.99
N GLU A 205 5.50 6.52 -2.26
CA GLU A 205 6.81 7.03 -2.70
C GLU A 205 7.27 8.30 -1.98
N LYS A 206 6.34 9.21 -1.64
CA LYS A 206 6.63 10.47 -0.94
C LYS A 206 6.73 10.33 0.58
N LEU A 207 6.40 9.18 1.13
CA LEU A 207 6.41 8.91 2.56
C LEU A 207 7.59 8.00 2.89
N VAL A 208 8.79 8.58 2.84
CA VAL A 208 10.06 7.96 3.21
C VAL A 208 10.76 8.78 4.28
N TYR A 209 11.56 8.14 5.12
CA TYR A 209 12.11 8.71 6.35
C TYR A 209 13.60 8.40 6.52
N ASP A 210 14.29 9.17 7.37
CA ASP A 210 15.67 8.93 7.82
C ASP A 210 16.69 8.80 6.67
N GLY A 211 16.52 9.63 5.63
CA GLY A 211 17.42 9.61 4.48
C GLY A 211 17.19 8.46 3.49
N ALA A 212 16.15 7.62 3.71
CA ALA A 212 15.75 6.65 2.71
C ALA A 212 15.21 7.37 1.45
N GLU A 213 15.57 6.84 0.29
CA GLU A 213 15.10 7.36 -1.00
C GLU A 213 14.21 6.33 -1.68
N HIS A 214 13.11 6.80 -2.25
CA HIS A 214 12.31 5.95 -3.13
C HIS A 214 12.99 5.85 -4.49
N VAL A 215 13.17 4.62 -4.96
CA VAL A 215 13.64 4.32 -6.31
C VAL A 215 12.56 3.51 -7.01
N SER A 216 12.11 3.97 -8.20
CA SER A 216 11.26 3.16 -9.05
C SER A 216 12.10 2.09 -9.76
N ILE A 217 11.67 0.84 -9.72
CA ILE A 217 12.37 -0.24 -10.45
C ILE A 217 12.40 0.04 -11.96
N ALA A 218 11.39 0.73 -12.50
CA ALA A 218 11.34 1.14 -13.90
C ALA A 218 12.49 2.08 -14.31
N ALA A 219 13.12 2.78 -13.36
CA ALA A 219 14.22 3.71 -13.62
C ALA A 219 15.61 3.05 -13.71
N LEU A 220 15.68 1.71 -13.61
CA LEU A 220 16.95 0.99 -13.54
C LEU A 220 17.49 0.49 -14.89
N GLY A 221 16.85 0.84 -16.00
CA GLY A 221 17.28 0.52 -17.35
C GLY A 221 16.13 0.34 -18.33
N GLU A 222 16.43 0.38 -19.63
CA GLU A 222 15.42 0.32 -20.69
C GLU A 222 14.65 -0.99 -20.71
N GLU A 223 15.32 -2.12 -20.48
CA GLU A 223 14.69 -3.44 -20.52
C GLU A 223 13.66 -3.61 -19.39
N ILE A 224 14.00 -3.24 -18.16
CA ILE A 224 13.06 -3.31 -17.03
C ILE A 224 11.97 -2.24 -17.12
N TYR A 225 12.28 -1.04 -17.66
CA TYR A 225 11.27 -0.02 -17.97
C TYR A 225 10.18 -0.57 -18.89
N ALA A 226 10.58 -1.25 -19.98
CA ALA A 226 9.66 -1.83 -20.95
C ALA A 226 8.77 -2.96 -20.37
N ARG A 227 9.13 -3.51 -19.22
CA ARG A 227 8.44 -4.60 -18.52
C ARG A 227 7.72 -4.18 -17.23
N THR A 228 7.78 -2.89 -16.90
CA THR A 228 7.21 -2.39 -15.64
C THR A 228 5.95 -1.55 -15.87
N LEU A 229 4.93 -1.82 -15.06
CA LEU A 229 3.70 -1.05 -14.94
C LEU A 229 3.73 -0.37 -13.57
N VAL A 230 3.88 0.96 -13.55
CA VAL A 230 3.93 1.73 -12.30
C VAL A 230 2.53 2.16 -11.91
N CYS A 231 2.12 1.86 -10.68
CA CYS A 231 0.86 2.29 -10.08
C CYS A 231 1.12 3.29 -8.95
N ASN A 232 0.42 4.41 -8.98
CA ASN A 232 0.57 5.46 -7.96
C ASN A 232 -0.72 6.29 -7.83
N GLY A 233 -0.71 7.37 -7.05
CA GLY A 233 -1.87 8.24 -6.90
C GLY A 233 -1.72 9.27 -5.80
N PHE A 234 -2.80 9.95 -5.51
CA PHE A 234 -2.83 11.12 -4.65
C PHE A 234 -3.29 10.83 -3.21
N ALA A 235 -3.79 9.61 -2.97
CA ALA A 235 -4.48 9.24 -1.75
C ALA A 235 -3.62 9.39 -0.48
N LYS A 236 -2.31 9.08 -0.57
CA LYS A 236 -1.44 9.00 0.61
C LYS A 236 -0.62 10.27 0.80
N ALA A 237 0.09 10.71 -0.22
CA ALA A 237 0.95 11.89 -0.15
C ALA A 237 0.16 13.19 0.09
N TYR A 238 -1.05 13.30 -0.46
CA TYR A 238 -1.85 14.52 -0.42
C TYR A 238 -3.12 14.42 0.45
N ALA A 239 -3.24 13.36 1.26
CA ALA A 239 -4.44 13.11 2.08
C ALA A 239 -5.75 13.16 1.26
N MET A 240 -5.76 12.46 0.12
CA MET A 240 -6.87 12.46 -0.85
C MET A 240 -7.53 11.08 -0.97
N THR A 241 -7.68 10.33 0.12
CA THR A 241 -8.23 8.95 0.08
C THR A 241 -9.65 8.90 -0.46
N GLY A 242 -10.51 9.83 -0.03
CA GLY A 242 -11.90 9.94 -0.44
C GLY A 242 -12.13 10.48 -1.86
N TRP A 243 -11.12 11.12 -2.46
CA TRP A 243 -11.21 11.73 -3.80
C TRP A 243 -11.20 10.70 -4.92
N ARG A 244 -10.65 9.54 -4.66
CA ARG A 244 -10.55 8.43 -5.60
C ARG A 244 -9.84 8.82 -6.91
N VAL A 245 -8.65 9.39 -6.84
CA VAL A 245 -7.80 9.68 -8.00
C VAL A 245 -6.44 8.99 -7.84
N GLY A 246 -6.04 8.24 -8.84
CA GLY A 246 -4.76 7.57 -8.96
C GLY A 246 -4.43 7.36 -10.44
N TYR A 247 -3.36 6.66 -10.72
CA TYR A 247 -2.94 6.42 -12.09
C TYR A 247 -2.06 5.18 -12.21
N GLY A 248 -2.05 4.61 -13.43
CA GLY A 248 -1.09 3.62 -13.89
C GLY A 248 -0.31 4.16 -15.07
N ALA A 249 0.96 3.77 -15.19
CA ALA A 249 1.82 4.11 -16.31
C ALA A 249 2.60 2.87 -16.80
N GLY A 250 2.88 2.79 -18.11
CA GLY A 250 3.62 1.69 -18.71
C GLY A 250 3.52 1.67 -20.24
N PRO A 251 3.81 0.54 -20.90
CA PRO A 251 3.71 0.41 -22.34
C PRO A 251 2.33 0.78 -22.88
N SER A 252 2.29 1.57 -23.94
CA SER A 252 1.04 2.16 -24.50
C SER A 252 -0.03 1.12 -24.84
N GLU A 253 0.36 -0.06 -25.31
CA GLU A 253 -0.58 -1.14 -25.65
C GLU A 253 -1.34 -1.62 -24.41
N ILE A 254 -0.65 -1.85 -23.30
CA ILE A 254 -1.27 -2.31 -22.04
C ILE A 254 -2.13 -1.20 -21.44
N ILE A 255 -1.65 0.03 -21.45
CA ILE A 255 -2.40 1.19 -20.96
C ILE A 255 -3.67 1.42 -21.79
N SER A 256 -3.62 1.25 -23.11
CA SER A 256 -4.79 1.33 -24.00
C SER A 256 -5.82 0.23 -23.70
N ALA A 257 -5.35 -1.01 -23.48
CA ALA A 257 -6.23 -2.11 -23.08
C ALA A 257 -6.90 -1.85 -21.72
N ALA A 258 -6.14 -1.34 -20.75
CA ALA A 258 -6.67 -0.97 -19.44
C ALA A 258 -7.67 0.21 -19.52
N ALA A 259 -7.43 1.19 -20.40
CA ALA A 259 -8.37 2.28 -20.67
C ALA A 259 -9.67 1.77 -21.30
N THR A 260 -9.59 0.80 -22.21
CA THR A 260 -10.76 0.13 -22.80
C THR A 260 -11.59 -0.59 -21.73
N LEU A 261 -10.94 -1.38 -20.87
CA LEU A 261 -11.59 -2.02 -19.72
C LEU A 261 -12.27 -0.99 -18.80
N GLN A 262 -11.57 0.10 -18.49
CA GLN A 262 -12.11 1.19 -17.65
C GLN A 262 -13.34 1.83 -18.29
N GLY A 263 -13.32 2.06 -19.62
CA GLY A 263 -14.44 2.61 -20.37
C GLY A 263 -15.72 1.79 -20.24
N HIS A 264 -15.60 0.47 -20.09
CA HIS A 264 -16.73 -0.46 -19.91
C HIS A 264 -17.04 -0.81 -18.45
N SER A 265 -16.29 -0.29 -17.50
CA SER A 265 -16.53 -0.53 -16.05
C SER A 265 -17.00 0.74 -15.33
N THR A 266 -16.14 1.74 -15.20
CA THR A 266 -16.41 2.97 -14.44
C THR A 266 -16.49 4.23 -15.28
N SER A 267 -16.20 4.14 -16.58
CA SER A 267 -15.95 5.29 -17.48
C SER A 267 -14.76 6.14 -16.95
N ASN A 268 -14.77 7.46 -17.17
CA ASN A 268 -13.74 8.35 -16.68
C ASN A 268 -13.80 8.54 -15.14
N VAL A 269 -12.68 8.91 -14.54
CA VAL A 269 -12.63 9.40 -13.17
C VAL A 269 -13.41 10.71 -13.05
N CYS A 270 -14.01 10.97 -11.88
CA CYS A 270 -14.72 12.21 -11.57
C CYS A 270 -13.93 13.43 -12.07
N THR A 271 -14.52 14.19 -13.01
CA THR A 271 -13.81 15.23 -13.75
C THR A 271 -13.27 16.32 -12.84
N PHE A 272 -14.09 16.90 -11.95
CA PHE A 272 -13.61 17.94 -11.05
C PHE A 272 -12.57 17.42 -10.02
N ALA A 273 -12.61 16.15 -9.64
CA ALA A 273 -11.59 15.55 -8.78
C ALA A 273 -10.23 15.49 -9.48
N GLN A 274 -10.20 15.30 -10.80
CA GLN A 274 -8.97 15.32 -11.59
C GLN A 274 -8.31 16.71 -11.59
N TYR A 275 -9.07 17.81 -11.55
CA TYR A 275 -8.52 19.16 -11.39
C TYR A 275 -7.95 19.40 -10.00
N GLY A 276 -8.47 18.74 -8.97
CA GLY A 276 -7.83 18.70 -7.65
C GLY A 276 -6.50 17.96 -7.68
N ALA A 277 -6.43 16.83 -8.39
CA ALA A 277 -5.19 16.08 -8.57
C ALA A 277 -4.15 16.86 -9.39
N LEU A 278 -4.58 17.61 -10.40
CA LEU A 278 -3.72 18.53 -11.15
C LEU A 278 -3.11 19.59 -10.22
N ALA A 279 -3.95 20.25 -9.42
CA ALA A 279 -3.48 21.21 -8.44
C ALA A 279 -2.51 20.63 -7.41
N ALA A 280 -2.69 19.35 -7.02
CA ALA A 280 -1.78 18.67 -6.12
C ALA A 280 -0.36 18.53 -6.70
N LEU A 281 -0.24 18.29 -8.01
CA LEU A 281 1.07 18.18 -8.69
C LEU A 281 1.71 19.53 -8.96
N GLU A 282 0.92 20.51 -9.40
CA GLU A 282 1.43 21.83 -9.82
C GLU A 282 1.58 22.82 -8.67
N GLY A 283 0.90 22.58 -7.55
CA GLY A 283 0.85 23.46 -6.40
C GLY A 283 2.05 23.31 -5.45
N PRO A 284 2.05 24.12 -4.37
CA PRO A 284 3.14 24.11 -3.40
C PRO A 284 3.22 22.77 -2.65
N GLN A 285 4.44 22.21 -2.55
CA GLN A 285 4.67 20.92 -1.89
C GLN A 285 4.94 21.03 -0.38
N ALA A 286 4.92 22.23 0.19
CA ALA A 286 5.22 22.48 1.61
C ALA A 286 4.29 21.72 2.58
N GLU A 287 2.98 21.62 2.25
CA GLU A 287 2.03 20.88 3.09
C GLU A 287 2.31 19.37 3.08
N LEU A 288 2.71 18.81 1.95
CA LEU A 288 3.13 17.41 1.85
C LEU A 288 4.34 17.15 2.75
N GLU A 289 5.35 18.02 2.67
CA GLU A 289 6.54 17.91 3.49
C GLU A 289 6.22 18.05 4.99
N ARG A 290 5.33 18.97 5.36
CA ARG A 290 4.84 19.09 6.74
C ARG A 290 4.17 17.81 7.23
N MET A 291 3.29 17.21 6.42
CA MET A 291 2.62 15.94 6.77
C MET A 291 3.64 14.82 6.92
N ARG A 292 4.64 14.74 6.03
CA ARG A 292 5.73 13.75 6.10
C ARG A 292 6.54 13.89 7.39
N GLN A 293 6.87 15.11 7.80
CA GLN A 293 7.58 15.38 9.06
C GLN A 293 6.77 14.93 10.29
N VAL A 294 5.47 15.21 10.31
CA VAL A 294 4.59 14.73 11.39
C VAL A 294 4.53 13.21 11.42
N PHE A 295 4.44 12.56 10.26
CA PHE A 295 4.52 11.09 10.22
C PHE A 295 5.87 10.55 10.69
N ALA A 296 6.99 11.20 10.38
CA ALA A 296 8.31 10.82 10.86
C ALA A 296 8.40 10.88 12.40
N GLU A 297 7.84 11.93 13.00
CA GLU A 297 7.78 12.07 14.46
C GLU A 297 6.91 10.97 15.10
N ARG A 298 5.71 10.75 14.59
CA ARG A 298 4.78 9.71 15.09
C ARG A 298 5.37 8.30 14.95
N ARG A 299 6.05 8.04 13.82
CA ARG A 299 6.79 6.80 13.59
C ARG A 299 7.82 6.54 14.68
N ARG A 300 8.63 7.57 15.02
CA ARG A 300 9.64 7.50 16.06
C ARG A 300 8.99 7.23 17.41
N LEU A 301 7.97 8.00 17.80
CA LEU A 301 7.26 7.85 19.08
C LEU A 301 6.66 6.45 19.24
N MET A 302 5.93 5.95 18.23
CA MET A 302 5.31 4.63 18.29
C MET A 302 6.37 3.52 18.26
N GLY A 303 7.42 3.66 17.45
CA GLY A 303 8.50 2.69 17.34
C GLY A 303 9.30 2.56 18.64
N GLU A 304 9.67 3.68 19.28
CA GLU A 304 10.35 3.71 20.57
C GLU A 304 9.49 3.07 21.67
N ALA A 305 8.19 3.38 21.70
CA ALA A 305 7.28 2.78 22.69
C ALA A 305 7.16 1.27 22.49
N LEU A 306 6.97 0.80 21.25
CA LEU A 306 6.88 -0.63 20.94
C LEU A 306 8.16 -1.40 21.27
N ALA A 307 9.34 -0.79 21.04
CA ALA A 307 10.63 -1.41 21.34
C ALA A 307 10.87 -1.67 22.83
N GLN A 308 10.13 -0.98 23.71
CA GLN A 308 10.17 -1.21 25.16
C GLN A 308 9.22 -2.30 25.63
N LEU A 309 8.32 -2.78 24.78
CA LEU A 309 7.30 -3.77 25.15
C LEU A 309 7.87 -5.20 25.09
N PRO A 310 7.73 -5.98 26.18
CA PRO A 310 8.30 -7.32 26.22
C PRO A 310 7.62 -8.25 25.20
N GLY A 311 8.41 -9.08 24.53
CA GLY A 311 7.92 -10.08 23.60
C GLY A 311 7.51 -9.54 22.23
N LEU A 312 7.65 -8.24 21.98
CA LEU A 312 7.44 -7.64 20.67
C LEU A 312 8.76 -7.35 19.97
N VAL A 313 8.83 -7.63 18.67
CA VAL A 313 10.00 -7.33 17.86
C VAL A 313 9.56 -6.62 16.58
N LEU A 314 10.27 -5.57 16.18
CA LEU A 314 9.99 -4.83 14.96
C LEU A 314 11.26 -4.52 14.18
N VAL A 315 11.11 -4.31 12.87
CA VAL A 315 12.09 -3.62 12.04
C VAL A 315 11.58 -2.18 11.88
N PRO A 316 12.40 -1.16 12.21
CA PRO A 316 11.98 0.23 12.02
C PRO A 316 11.55 0.47 10.56
N PRO A 317 10.34 0.95 10.31
CA PRO A 317 9.89 1.20 8.94
C PRO A 317 10.64 2.39 8.34
N ALA A 318 11.11 2.26 7.09
CA ALA A 318 11.76 3.33 6.36
C ALA A 318 10.78 4.15 5.51
N GLY A 319 9.52 3.68 5.37
CA GLY A 319 8.48 4.35 4.58
C GLY A 319 7.06 4.02 5.00
N ALA A 320 6.08 4.53 4.23
CA ALA A 320 4.64 4.45 4.48
C ALA A 320 4.24 5.08 5.82
N PHE A 321 3.22 4.59 6.50
CA PHE A 321 2.83 5.00 7.87
C PHE A 321 2.38 3.81 8.72
N TYR A 322 3.10 2.67 8.60
CA TYR A 322 2.82 1.44 9.32
C TYR A 322 4.05 0.92 10.06
N ILE A 323 3.82 0.22 11.17
CA ILE A 323 4.80 -0.62 11.84
C ILE A 323 4.31 -2.06 11.81
N TRP A 324 5.20 -2.96 11.43
CA TRP A 324 5.00 -4.39 11.39
C TRP A 324 5.67 -5.03 12.59
N VAL A 325 4.89 -5.67 13.45
CA VAL A 325 5.36 -6.13 14.76
C VAL A 325 5.20 -7.65 14.85
N ASP A 326 6.31 -8.31 15.14
CA ASP A 326 6.40 -9.74 15.45
C ASP A 326 5.87 -9.97 16.86
N ILE A 327 4.89 -10.87 16.99
CA ILE A 327 4.19 -11.22 18.23
C ILE A 327 4.42 -12.67 18.65
N ARG A 328 5.35 -13.39 18.01
CA ARG A 328 5.58 -14.84 18.24
C ARG A 328 5.84 -15.17 19.71
N ALA A 329 6.54 -14.33 20.42
CA ALA A 329 6.85 -14.52 21.85
C ALA A 329 5.60 -14.43 22.76
N THR A 330 4.44 -13.98 22.24
CA THR A 330 3.18 -13.99 23.00
C THR A 330 2.48 -15.36 22.98
N GLY A 331 2.89 -16.28 22.11
CA GLY A 331 2.24 -17.58 21.92
C GLY A 331 0.88 -17.52 21.24
N LEU A 332 0.40 -16.33 20.84
CA LEU A 332 -0.89 -16.13 20.19
C LEU A 332 -0.70 -16.00 18.66
N ASN A 333 -1.72 -16.40 17.90
CA ASN A 333 -1.80 -15.99 16.51
C ASN A 333 -2.30 -14.55 16.39
N SER A 334 -2.13 -13.94 15.20
CA SER A 334 -2.44 -12.51 15.00
C SER A 334 -3.90 -12.15 15.22
N VAL A 335 -4.82 -13.07 14.90
CA VAL A 335 -6.27 -12.84 15.08
C VAL A 335 -6.62 -12.83 16.55
N GLN A 336 -6.16 -13.83 17.32
CA GLN A 336 -6.37 -13.92 18.76
C GLN A 336 -5.79 -12.70 19.48
N PHE A 337 -4.56 -12.31 19.13
CA PHE A 337 -3.90 -11.14 19.70
C PHE A 337 -4.72 -9.87 19.46
N CYS A 338 -5.10 -9.58 18.20
CA CYS A 338 -5.88 -8.39 17.87
C CYS A 338 -7.26 -8.38 18.54
N GLN A 339 -7.92 -9.55 18.63
CA GLN A 339 -9.22 -9.66 19.27
C GLN A 339 -9.12 -9.36 20.76
N GLN A 340 -8.20 -9.99 21.49
CA GLN A 340 -8.03 -9.78 22.93
C GLN A 340 -7.66 -8.33 23.26
N VAL A 341 -6.74 -7.75 22.49
CA VAL A 341 -6.32 -6.35 22.69
C VAL A 341 -7.47 -5.37 22.43
N LEU A 342 -8.31 -5.64 21.42
CA LEU A 342 -9.48 -4.80 21.13
C LEU A 342 -10.55 -4.92 22.23
N GLU A 343 -10.89 -6.14 22.63
CA GLU A 343 -12.01 -6.39 23.55
C GLU A 343 -11.69 -5.99 24.99
N GLN A 344 -10.45 -6.22 25.44
CA GLN A 344 -10.07 -6.00 26.85
C GLN A 344 -9.44 -4.63 27.09
N TYR A 345 -8.77 -4.05 26.06
CA TYR A 345 -7.99 -2.82 26.23
C TYR A 345 -8.36 -1.72 25.21
N GLN A 346 -9.38 -1.93 24.38
CA GLN A 346 -9.87 -0.97 23.40
C GLN A 346 -8.77 -0.43 22.47
N VAL A 347 -7.86 -1.31 22.01
CA VAL A 347 -6.84 -0.99 21.01
C VAL A 347 -7.08 -1.82 19.74
N ALA A 348 -7.39 -1.14 18.64
CA ALA A 348 -7.64 -1.79 17.35
C ALA A 348 -6.36 -1.89 16.52
N LEU A 349 -5.94 -3.11 16.20
CA LEU A 349 -4.79 -3.48 15.37
C LEU A 349 -5.26 -4.31 14.18
N VAL A 350 -4.44 -4.47 13.15
CA VAL A 350 -4.78 -5.35 12.03
C VAL A 350 -3.97 -6.64 12.11
N PRO A 351 -4.62 -7.83 12.10
CA PRO A 351 -3.92 -9.10 12.19
C PRO A 351 -3.08 -9.36 10.93
N GLY A 352 -1.89 -9.87 11.13
CA GLY A 352 -0.94 -10.15 10.09
C GLY A 352 -1.39 -11.24 9.12
N ARG A 353 -2.27 -12.14 9.57
CA ARG A 353 -2.91 -13.14 8.71
C ARG A 353 -3.52 -12.52 7.45
N ALA A 354 -4.06 -11.32 7.54
CA ALA A 354 -4.61 -10.59 6.39
C ALA A 354 -3.55 -10.19 5.35
N PHE A 355 -2.28 -10.15 5.73
CA PHE A 355 -1.13 -9.81 4.89
C PHE A 355 -0.26 -11.03 4.54
N GLY A 356 -0.75 -12.23 4.84
CA GLY A 356 -0.06 -13.49 4.54
C GLY A 356 0.88 -14.00 5.63
N ASP A 357 0.87 -13.41 6.85
CA ASP A 357 1.74 -13.83 7.96
C ASP A 357 1.01 -13.73 9.31
N ASP A 358 0.67 -14.87 9.89
CA ASP A 358 -0.13 -14.96 11.13
C ASP A 358 0.70 -14.78 12.43
N GLN A 359 1.99 -14.45 12.30
CA GLN A 359 2.91 -14.26 13.42
C GLN A 359 3.16 -12.76 13.76
N HIS A 360 2.49 -11.87 13.04
CA HIS A 360 2.69 -10.43 13.15
C HIS A 360 1.37 -9.67 13.24
N VAL A 361 1.46 -8.40 13.63
CA VAL A 361 0.35 -7.44 13.57
C VAL A 361 0.81 -6.14 12.95
N ARG A 362 -0.10 -5.44 12.25
CA ARG A 362 0.16 -4.11 11.69
C ARG A 362 -0.44 -3.02 12.56
N LEU A 363 0.36 -2.00 12.88
CA LEU A 363 -0.06 -0.75 13.49
C LEU A 363 0.11 0.40 12.49
N SER A 364 -0.86 1.29 12.39
CA SER A 364 -0.75 2.55 11.65
C SER A 364 -0.46 3.69 12.63
N TYR A 365 0.53 4.53 12.31
CA TYR A 365 0.78 5.78 13.06
C TYR A 365 0.14 7.01 12.41
N ALA A 366 -0.81 6.80 11.48
CA ALA A 366 -1.63 7.85 10.92
C ALA A 366 -2.77 8.22 11.90
N THR A 367 -2.41 8.73 13.07
CA THR A 367 -3.29 9.21 14.14
C THR A 367 -2.52 10.18 15.04
N ASP A 368 -3.22 10.89 15.92
CA ASP A 368 -2.62 11.89 16.81
C ASP A 368 -1.72 11.30 17.91
N HIS A 369 -0.82 12.14 18.45
CA HIS A 369 0.15 11.76 19.50
C HIS A 369 -0.52 11.23 20.76
N THR A 370 -1.67 11.81 21.16
CA THR A 370 -2.40 11.39 22.36
C THR A 370 -2.93 9.98 22.21
N THR A 371 -3.51 9.67 21.05
CA THR A 371 -3.99 8.31 20.70
C THR A 371 -2.81 7.32 20.68
N ILE A 372 -1.65 7.70 20.14
CA ILE A 372 -0.46 6.85 20.13
C ILE A 372 -0.03 6.55 21.57
N ALA A 373 0.21 7.57 22.39
CA ALA A 373 0.66 7.41 23.77
C ALA A 373 -0.30 6.52 24.60
N LYS A 374 -1.60 6.79 24.51
CA LYS A 374 -2.65 6.04 25.20
C LYS A 374 -2.71 4.59 24.74
N GLY A 375 -2.69 4.35 23.43
CA GLY A 375 -2.76 3.00 22.87
C GLY A 375 -1.52 2.18 23.23
N MET A 376 -0.34 2.78 23.23
CA MET A 376 0.90 2.09 23.66
C MET A 376 0.88 1.74 25.14
N ALA A 377 0.36 2.64 26.02
CA ALA A 377 0.18 2.33 27.43
C ALA A 377 -0.78 1.16 27.67
N ARG A 378 -1.90 1.10 26.93
CA ARG A 378 -2.87 0.00 26.99
C ARG A 378 -2.27 -1.32 26.49
N LEU A 379 -1.50 -1.26 25.42
CA LEU A 379 -0.79 -2.44 24.90
C LEU A 379 0.25 -2.97 25.90
N ALA A 380 0.95 -2.06 26.59
CA ALA A 380 1.87 -2.42 27.68
C ALA A 380 1.15 -3.14 28.83
N GLN A 381 -0.01 -2.64 29.25
CA GLN A 381 -0.84 -3.28 30.28
C GLN A 381 -1.30 -4.68 29.84
N TYR A 382 -1.77 -4.83 28.60
CA TYR A 382 -2.15 -6.13 28.05
C TYR A 382 -1.02 -7.13 28.11
N LEU A 383 0.17 -6.76 27.63
CA LEU A 383 1.35 -7.64 27.61
C LEU A 383 1.82 -7.99 29.03
N GLY A 384 1.69 -7.07 29.97
CA GLY A 384 2.00 -7.32 31.39
C GLY A 384 1.05 -8.33 32.05
N HIS A 385 -0.14 -8.51 31.54
CA HIS A 385 -1.12 -9.50 32.02
C HIS A 385 -1.04 -10.85 31.26
N LEU A 386 -0.38 -10.91 30.11
CA LEU A 386 -0.04 -12.19 29.49
C LEU A 386 0.93 -12.91 30.43
N ALA A 387 0.56 -14.12 30.88
CA ALA A 387 1.46 -14.91 31.73
C ALA A 387 2.83 -15.02 31.06
N PRO A 388 3.94 -14.85 31.79
CA PRO A 388 5.25 -15.02 31.19
C PRO A 388 5.32 -16.43 30.61
N LEU A 389 5.52 -16.53 29.30
CA LEU A 389 5.89 -17.80 28.70
C LEU A 389 7.16 -18.23 29.42
N SER A 390 7.11 -19.35 30.12
CA SER A 390 8.26 -19.96 30.74
C SER A 390 9.35 -20.08 29.67
N VAL A 391 10.36 -19.24 29.78
CA VAL A 391 11.62 -19.42 29.04
C VAL A 391 12.08 -20.81 29.45
N GLY A 392 11.84 -21.79 28.61
CA GLY A 392 12.35 -23.13 28.81
C GLY A 392 13.84 -23.01 28.96
N ASP A 393 14.33 -23.29 30.16
CA ASP A 393 15.74 -23.45 30.45
C ASP A 393 16.34 -24.42 29.46
N GLY A 394 16.95 -23.87 28.41
CA GLY A 394 17.80 -24.61 27.50
C GLY A 394 19.08 -25.03 28.21
N LYS A 395 18.95 -25.89 29.21
CA LYS A 395 20.07 -26.70 29.70
C LYS A 395 19.97 -28.07 29.00
N ARG A 396 20.71 -28.23 27.90
CA ARG A 396 21.69 -29.33 27.67
C ARG A 396 22.20 -29.23 26.23
#